data_33b8a451ee1496932631a0b84ef6b422
#
_entry.id   33b8a451ee1496932631a0b84ef6b422
#
_cell.length_a   1.000
_cell.length_b   1.000
_cell.length_c   1.000
_cell.angle_alpha   90.00
_cell.angle_beta   90.00
_cell.angle_gamma   90.00
#
_symmetry.space_group_name_H-M   'P 1'
#
loop_
_entity.id
_entity.type
_entity.pdbx_description
1 polymer ?
#
loop_
_entity_poly.entity_id
_entity_poly.type
_entity_poly.pdbx_seq_one_letter_code
_entity_poly.pdbx_strand_id
1 'polypeptide(L)'
;MDAVLLLLAFAVVLAGALLFTNAVEWIGHKLEVGVGAVGSILAAVGTAMPETLIAIVALVGVKEGSEDVAIGAIVGAPFLLATLAMGLVGLFAYMYRDKRDQGLQLNVHRETLERDLLFFLVLFAIGGALAWGPPAPLRIGVGITFLVAYVAYISLTLKGGGEVQSEESLNPLIFERRSERREDPAMVFCVVQLLVGLGAMVGGAHLFVDELLNLAESIGAEPLVLALILAPLATELPEKVNSFFWVREGKDALALGNITGAMVFQSMIPVGIGLIFTSWELNWHAVLSIGLGLAGGLLAYESLHLGRRFKLPAVIGWFALYASFIVAVFLSA
;
A
#
# COMPACT_ATOMS: atom_id res chain seq x y z
N MET A 1 12.88 14.48 20.71
CA MET A 1 11.98 15.46 20.03
C MET A 1 11.56 14.87 18.68
N ASP A 2 12.48 14.29 17.97
CA ASP A 2 12.32 13.76 16.61
C ASP A 2 11.24 12.67 16.49
N ALA A 3 11.18 11.72 17.44
CA ALA A 3 10.12 10.69 17.43
C ALA A 3 8.69 11.25 17.60
N VAL A 4 8.52 12.33 18.35
CA VAL A 4 7.22 12.99 18.53
C VAL A 4 6.80 13.72 17.26
N LEU A 5 7.73 14.40 16.60
CA LEU A 5 7.49 15.07 15.32
C LEU A 5 7.22 14.07 14.21
N LEU A 6 7.92 12.94 14.20
CA LEU A 6 7.67 11.84 13.27
C LEU A 6 6.24 11.27 13.44
N LEU A 7 5.79 11.04 14.69
CA LEU A 7 4.42 10.61 14.97
C LEU A 7 3.38 11.67 14.56
N LEU A 8 3.70 12.95 14.75
CA LEU A 8 2.85 14.04 14.29
C LEU A 8 2.76 14.07 12.76
N ALA A 9 3.88 13.89 12.07
CA ALA A 9 3.92 13.79 10.60
C ALA A 9 3.01 12.67 10.12
N PHE A 10 3.10 11.50 10.72
CA PHE A 10 2.17 10.39 10.42
C PHE A 10 0.72 10.75 10.66
N ALA A 11 0.39 11.34 11.79
CA ALA A 11 -0.98 11.74 12.09
C ALA A 11 -1.52 12.74 11.04
N VAL A 12 -0.70 13.66 10.57
CA VAL A 12 -1.06 14.63 9.53
C VAL A 12 -1.25 13.93 8.18
N VAL A 13 -0.35 13.02 7.78
CA VAL A 13 -0.48 12.24 6.55
C VAL A 13 -1.76 11.41 6.55
N LEU A 14 -2.04 10.68 7.65
CA LEU A 14 -3.24 9.86 7.77
C LEU A 14 -4.52 10.70 7.77
N ALA A 15 -4.53 11.82 8.49
CA ALA A 15 -5.68 12.72 8.47
C ALA A 15 -5.91 13.30 7.06
N GLY A 16 -4.85 13.65 6.36
CA GLY A 16 -4.89 14.08 4.96
C GLY A 16 -5.45 13.00 4.04
N ALA A 17 -5.00 11.75 4.21
CA ALA A 17 -5.49 10.60 3.44
C ALA A 17 -6.99 10.34 3.65
N LEU A 18 -7.47 10.40 4.89
CA LEU A 18 -8.90 10.27 5.20
C LEU A 18 -9.74 11.36 4.54
N LEU A 19 -9.28 12.61 4.58
CA LEU A 19 -9.97 13.72 3.90
C LEU A 19 -9.97 13.52 2.39
N PHE A 20 -8.81 13.15 1.83
CA PHE A 20 -8.64 12.95 0.40
C PHE A 20 -9.54 11.82 -0.12
N THR A 21 -9.48 10.63 0.48
CA THR A 21 -10.25 9.46 0.06
C THR A 21 -11.76 9.74 0.12
N ASN A 22 -12.24 10.27 1.24
CA ASN A 22 -13.66 10.62 1.37
C ASN A 22 -14.11 11.68 0.35
N ALA A 23 -13.27 12.65 0.01
CA ALA A 23 -13.58 13.62 -1.04
C ALA A 23 -13.60 12.99 -2.44
N VAL A 24 -12.66 12.10 -2.74
CA VAL A 24 -12.56 11.38 -4.02
C VAL A 24 -13.78 10.49 -4.25
N GLU A 25 -14.25 9.78 -3.23
CA GLU A 25 -15.46 8.96 -3.28
C GLU A 25 -16.69 9.82 -3.67
N TRP A 26 -16.86 10.97 -3.02
CA TRP A 26 -17.96 11.89 -3.32
C TRP A 26 -17.86 12.51 -4.71
N ILE A 27 -16.66 12.90 -5.16
CA ILE A 27 -16.44 13.42 -6.51
C ILE A 27 -16.78 12.35 -7.54
N GLY A 28 -16.30 11.12 -7.34
CA GLY A 28 -16.59 9.99 -8.21
C GLY A 28 -18.10 9.71 -8.31
N HIS A 29 -18.81 9.71 -7.18
CA HIS A 29 -20.26 9.55 -7.13
C HIS A 29 -20.99 10.66 -7.93
N LYS A 30 -20.60 11.92 -7.73
CA LYS A 30 -21.20 13.07 -8.42
C LYS A 30 -20.94 13.13 -9.92
N LEU A 31 -19.81 12.56 -10.36
CA LEU A 31 -19.46 12.47 -11.79
C LEU A 31 -20.05 11.22 -12.45
N GLU A 32 -20.90 10.46 -11.73
CA GLU A 32 -21.50 9.20 -12.20
C GLU A 32 -20.46 8.22 -12.77
N VAL A 33 -19.22 8.30 -12.27
CA VAL A 33 -18.18 7.31 -12.61
C VAL A 33 -18.63 6.01 -12.01
N GLY A 34 -18.90 5.00 -12.83
CA GLY A 34 -19.53 3.75 -12.41
C GLY A 34 -18.98 3.18 -11.11
N VAL A 35 -19.86 2.73 -10.23
CA VAL A 35 -19.60 2.32 -8.84
C VAL A 35 -18.40 1.34 -8.74
N GLY A 36 -18.23 0.46 -9.73
CA GLY A 36 -17.07 -0.45 -9.81
C GLY A 36 -15.74 0.25 -10.15
N ALA A 37 -15.78 1.35 -10.91
CA ALA A 37 -14.58 2.13 -11.23
C ALA A 37 -14.18 3.06 -10.09
N VAL A 38 -15.16 3.67 -9.41
CA VAL A 38 -14.92 4.53 -8.24
C VAL A 38 -14.40 3.71 -7.07
N GLY A 39 -15.06 2.59 -6.76
CA GLY A 39 -14.70 1.79 -5.59
C GLY A 39 -13.32 1.14 -5.69
N SER A 40 -12.94 0.57 -6.86
CA SER A 40 -11.67 -0.16 -6.97
C SER A 40 -10.47 0.72 -7.32
N ILE A 41 -10.64 1.73 -8.20
CA ILE A 41 -9.52 2.57 -8.65
C ILE A 41 -9.28 3.71 -7.67
N LEU A 42 -10.33 4.43 -7.30
CA LEU A 42 -10.20 5.60 -6.43
C LEU A 42 -9.90 5.19 -4.99
N ALA A 43 -10.47 4.08 -4.50
CA ALA A 43 -10.08 3.52 -3.21
C ALA A 43 -8.62 3.05 -3.22
N ALA A 44 -8.19 2.27 -4.24
CA ALA A 44 -6.79 1.83 -4.33
C ALA A 44 -5.81 3.00 -4.45
N VAL A 45 -6.13 4.02 -5.26
CA VAL A 45 -5.31 5.23 -5.39
C VAL A 45 -5.37 6.04 -4.09
N GLY A 46 -6.55 6.21 -3.48
CA GLY A 46 -6.70 6.99 -2.24
C GLY A 46 -5.94 6.38 -1.06
N THR A 47 -5.98 5.05 -0.95
CA THR A 47 -5.31 4.32 0.15
C THR A 47 -3.79 4.20 -0.04
N ALA A 48 -3.31 4.17 -1.28
CA ALA A 48 -1.88 4.05 -1.58
C ALA A 48 -1.20 5.42 -1.89
N MET A 49 -1.94 6.52 -1.78
CA MET A 49 -1.37 7.87 -1.97
C MET A 49 -0.37 8.29 -0.87
N PRO A 50 -0.59 7.99 0.43
CA PRO A 50 0.30 8.45 1.48
C PRO A 50 1.77 8.05 1.27
N GLU A 51 2.05 6.77 1.06
CA GLU A 51 3.40 6.26 0.85
C GLU A 51 3.98 6.70 -0.50
N THR A 52 3.12 6.79 -1.53
CA THR A 52 3.55 7.31 -2.84
C THR A 52 3.98 8.78 -2.74
N LEU A 53 3.26 9.59 -1.97
CA LEU A 53 3.62 10.98 -1.72
C LEU A 53 4.89 11.11 -0.87
N ILE A 54 5.08 10.26 0.15
CA ILE A 54 6.34 10.21 0.91
C ILE A 54 7.51 9.95 -0.05
N ALA A 55 7.37 8.96 -0.94
CA ALA A 55 8.41 8.64 -1.92
C ALA A 55 8.65 9.80 -2.89
N ILE A 56 7.59 10.43 -3.44
CA ILE A 56 7.73 11.58 -4.35
C ILE A 56 8.36 12.77 -3.65
N VAL A 57 7.94 13.10 -2.44
CA VAL A 57 8.51 14.20 -1.65
C VAL A 57 9.98 13.95 -1.36
N ALA A 58 10.35 12.72 -1.01
CA ALA A 58 11.74 12.33 -0.79
C ALA A 58 12.56 12.42 -2.08
N LEU A 59 12.02 12.02 -3.25
CA LEU A 59 12.69 12.15 -4.56
C LEU A 59 12.94 13.61 -4.98
N VAL A 60 12.06 14.53 -4.61
CA VAL A 60 12.24 15.98 -4.88
C VAL A 60 13.13 16.63 -3.82
N GLY A 61 13.35 15.93 -2.70
CA GLY A 61 14.19 16.40 -1.60
C GLY A 61 15.64 16.61 -2.02
N VAL A 62 16.28 17.66 -1.49
CA VAL A 62 17.68 18.00 -1.77
C VAL A 62 18.63 17.60 -0.64
N LYS A 63 18.11 17.02 0.45
CA LYS A 63 18.91 16.56 1.58
C LYS A 63 19.61 15.26 1.24
N GLU A 64 20.81 15.07 1.77
CA GLU A 64 21.53 13.80 1.71
C GLU A 64 20.67 12.69 2.34
N GLY A 65 20.60 11.51 1.70
CA GLY A 65 19.77 10.39 2.14
C GLY A 65 18.29 10.46 1.70
N SER A 66 17.82 11.55 1.06
CA SER A 66 16.42 11.64 0.60
C SER A 66 16.08 10.56 -0.45
N GLU A 67 16.99 10.23 -1.37
CA GLU A 67 16.79 9.14 -2.34
C GLU A 67 16.65 7.79 -1.62
N ASP A 68 17.43 7.55 -0.58
CA ASP A 68 17.35 6.34 0.26
C ASP A 68 16.00 6.23 0.94
N VAL A 69 15.47 7.34 1.48
CA VAL A 69 14.11 7.37 2.06
C VAL A 69 13.06 7.04 0.99
N ALA A 70 13.19 7.59 -0.22
CA ALA A 70 12.28 7.29 -1.32
C ALA A 70 12.30 5.81 -1.68
N ILE A 71 13.49 5.24 -1.89
CA ILE A 71 13.65 3.81 -2.21
C ILE A 71 13.09 2.94 -1.09
N GLY A 72 13.41 3.25 0.17
CA GLY A 72 12.90 2.53 1.33
C GLY A 72 11.37 2.50 1.40
N ALA A 73 10.71 3.65 1.18
CA ALA A 73 9.25 3.73 1.14
C ALA A 73 8.68 2.92 -0.04
N ILE A 74 9.30 3.01 -1.24
CA ILE A 74 8.85 2.32 -2.46
C ILE A 74 8.90 0.79 -2.30
N VAL A 75 9.99 0.23 -1.78
CA VAL A 75 10.13 -1.23 -1.68
C VAL A 75 9.54 -1.80 -0.39
N GLY A 76 9.42 -0.96 0.64
CA GLY A 76 8.90 -1.35 1.96
C GLY A 76 7.41 -1.67 1.96
N ALA A 77 6.59 -0.89 1.24
CA ALA A 77 5.15 -1.10 1.22
C ALA A 77 4.75 -2.47 0.62
N PRO A 78 5.20 -2.87 -0.58
CA PRO A 78 4.89 -4.20 -1.11
C PRO A 78 5.48 -5.32 -0.25
N PHE A 79 6.64 -5.15 0.37
CA PHE A 79 7.22 -6.11 1.31
C PHE A 79 6.32 -6.29 2.54
N LEU A 80 5.90 -5.20 3.20
CA LEU A 80 5.03 -5.26 4.37
C LEU A 80 3.68 -5.90 4.03
N LEU A 81 3.07 -5.53 2.90
CA LEU A 81 1.79 -6.08 2.46
C LEU A 81 1.88 -7.59 2.21
N ALA A 82 2.92 -8.04 1.50
CA ALA A 82 3.12 -9.44 1.16
C ALA A 82 3.52 -10.32 2.35
N THR A 83 3.98 -9.72 3.45
CA THR A 83 4.43 -10.44 4.65
C THR A 83 3.57 -10.16 5.86
N LEU A 84 3.78 -9.05 6.56
CA LEU A 84 3.10 -8.73 7.81
C LEU A 84 1.58 -8.61 7.65
N ALA A 85 1.10 -7.90 6.62
CA ALA A 85 -0.34 -7.71 6.43
C ALA A 85 -1.05 -9.03 6.07
N MET A 86 -0.48 -9.85 5.18
CA MET A 86 -1.00 -11.19 4.90
C MET A 86 -0.99 -12.09 6.13
N GLY A 87 0.10 -12.04 6.94
CA GLY A 87 0.20 -12.75 8.20
C GLY A 87 -0.89 -12.35 9.19
N LEU A 88 -1.17 -11.05 9.34
CA LEU A 88 -2.22 -10.54 10.21
C LEU A 88 -3.61 -10.99 9.75
N VAL A 89 -3.94 -10.88 8.45
CA VAL A 89 -5.21 -11.38 7.91
C VAL A 89 -5.37 -12.87 8.17
N GLY A 90 -4.32 -13.65 7.92
CA GLY A 90 -4.31 -15.09 8.22
C GLY A 90 -4.50 -15.39 9.71
N LEU A 91 -3.85 -14.63 10.59
CA LEU A 91 -3.99 -14.74 12.05
C LEU A 91 -5.41 -14.43 12.48
N PHE A 92 -6.02 -13.35 11.99
CA PHE A 92 -7.41 -13.00 12.29
C PHE A 92 -8.39 -14.07 11.78
N ALA A 93 -8.20 -14.59 10.57
CA ALA A 93 -9.00 -15.69 10.06
C ALA A 93 -8.90 -16.93 10.98
N TYR A 94 -7.71 -17.23 11.51
CA TYR A 94 -7.49 -18.33 12.43
C TYR A 94 -8.11 -18.08 13.81
N MET A 95 -7.95 -16.89 14.37
CA MET A 95 -8.50 -16.52 15.70
C MET A 95 -10.02 -16.52 15.73
N TYR A 96 -10.66 -16.09 14.65
CA TYR A 96 -12.10 -15.97 14.57
C TYR A 96 -12.79 -17.15 13.85
N ARG A 97 -12.06 -18.21 13.50
CA ARG A 97 -12.57 -19.37 12.76
C ARG A 97 -13.87 -19.96 13.30
N ASP A 98 -14.03 -20.00 14.63
CA ASP A 98 -15.20 -20.57 15.29
C ASP A 98 -16.43 -19.63 15.28
N LYS A 99 -16.23 -18.36 14.89
CA LYS A 99 -17.27 -17.33 14.78
C LYS A 99 -17.65 -17.04 13.33
N ARG A 100 -16.93 -17.64 12.36
CA ARG A 100 -17.14 -17.48 10.92
C ARG A 100 -17.92 -18.67 10.39
N ASP A 101 -18.93 -18.42 9.57
CA ASP A 101 -19.76 -19.47 8.97
C ASP A 101 -18.93 -20.47 8.13
N GLN A 102 -17.91 -19.97 7.42
CA GLN A 102 -17.00 -20.77 6.60
C GLN A 102 -15.75 -21.27 7.36
N GLY A 103 -15.60 -21.00 8.65
CA GLY A 103 -14.44 -21.37 9.44
C GLY A 103 -13.13 -20.81 8.88
N LEU A 104 -12.17 -21.67 8.55
CA LEU A 104 -10.89 -21.28 7.92
C LEU A 104 -10.96 -21.13 6.39
N GLN A 105 -12.06 -21.52 5.78
CA GLN A 105 -12.20 -21.38 4.33
C GLN A 105 -12.41 -19.92 3.97
N LEU A 106 -11.75 -19.46 2.90
CA LEU A 106 -11.84 -18.09 2.43
C LEU A 106 -12.93 -17.99 1.35
N ASN A 107 -13.85 -17.07 1.56
CA ASN A 107 -14.88 -16.75 0.58
C ASN A 107 -14.35 -15.65 -0.37
N VAL A 108 -13.70 -16.08 -1.45
CA VAL A 108 -12.97 -15.18 -2.35
C VAL A 108 -13.18 -15.55 -3.81
N HIS A 109 -13.10 -14.57 -4.69
CA HIS A 109 -12.98 -14.76 -6.12
C HIS A 109 -11.53 -15.13 -6.47
N ARG A 110 -11.26 -16.41 -6.58
CA ARG A 110 -9.92 -16.97 -6.77
C ARG A 110 -9.20 -16.36 -7.97
N GLU A 111 -9.86 -16.29 -9.12
CA GLU A 111 -9.26 -15.79 -10.37
C GLU A 111 -8.76 -14.35 -10.24
N THR A 112 -9.50 -13.49 -9.53
CA THR A 112 -9.11 -12.12 -9.29
C THR A 112 -7.87 -12.02 -8.41
N LEU A 113 -7.85 -12.75 -7.29
CA LEU A 113 -6.72 -12.72 -6.36
C LEU A 113 -5.46 -13.37 -6.94
N GLU A 114 -5.59 -14.50 -7.67
CA GLU A 114 -4.47 -15.13 -8.36
C GLU A 114 -3.88 -14.21 -9.43
N ARG A 115 -4.73 -13.53 -10.19
CA ARG A 115 -4.31 -12.53 -11.18
C ARG A 115 -3.52 -11.40 -10.50
N ASP A 116 -4.05 -10.82 -9.44
CA ASP A 116 -3.41 -9.73 -8.70
C ASP A 116 -2.04 -10.15 -8.16
N LEU A 117 -1.98 -11.32 -7.52
CA LEU A 117 -0.71 -11.86 -7.01
C LEU A 117 0.29 -12.16 -8.13
N LEU A 118 -0.14 -12.64 -9.30
CA LEU A 118 0.74 -12.83 -10.45
C LEU A 118 1.29 -11.51 -10.98
N PHE A 119 0.45 -10.48 -11.13
CA PHE A 119 0.93 -9.15 -11.49
C PHE A 119 1.97 -8.63 -10.50
N PHE A 120 1.67 -8.74 -9.20
CA PHE A 120 2.63 -8.37 -8.15
C PHE A 120 3.94 -9.14 -8.28
N LEU A 121 3.90 -10.48 -8.32
CA LEU A 121 5.09 -11.33 -8.36
C LEU A 121 5.98 -11.03 -9.57
N VAL A 122 5.37 -10.91 -10.77
CA VAL A 122 6.13 -10.67 -12.00
C VAL A 122 6.76 -9.28 -11.99
N LEU A 123 5.99 -8.24 -11.69
CA LEU A 123 6.47 -6.88 -11.81
C LEU A 123 7.42 -6.51 -10.67
N PHE A 124 7.14 -6.96 -9.45
CA PHE A 124 8.07 -6.74 -8.33
C PHE A 124 9.38 -7.51 -8.52
N ALA A 125 9.34 -8.72 -9.12
CA ALA A 125 10.55 -9.46 -9.50
C ALA A 125 11.34 -8.73 -10.59
N ILE A 126 10.69 -8.13 -11.60
CA ILE A 126 11.38 -7.33 -12.63
C ILE A 126 12.02 -6.09 -11.97
N GLY A 127 11.32 -5.40 -11.07
CA GLY A 127 11.90 -4.29 -10.29
C GLY A 127 13.15 -4.72 -9.51
N GLY A 128 13.09 -5.87 -8.85
CA GLY A 128 14.22 -6.45 -8.12
C GLY A 128 15.36 -6.90 -9.04
N ALA A 129 15.06 -7.44 -10.22
CA ALA A 129 16.08 -7.84 -11.19
C ALA A 129 16.88 -6.65 -11.75
N LEU A 130 16.35 -5.44 -11.65
CA LEU A 130 17.01 -4.20 -12.05
C LEU A 130 17.76 -3.51 -10.90
N ALA A 131 17.92 -4.15 -9.75
CA ALA A 131 18.46 -3.58 -8.52
C ALA A 131 19.90 -3.06 -8.62
N TRP A 132 20.64 -3.43 -9.67
CA TRP A 132 22.05 -3.10 -9.86
C TRP A 132 22.31 -1.88 -10.75
N GLY A 133 21.35 -0.95 -10.87
CA GLY A 133 21.53 0.29 -11.57
C GLY A 133 21.71 0.13 -13.09
N PRO A 134 20.70 -0.39 -13.80
CA PRO A 134 20.81 -0.56 -15.24
C PRO A 134 20.91 0.80 -15.97
N PRO A 135 21.40 0.82 -17.22
CA PRO A 135 21.48 2.06 -18.01
C PRO A 135 20.15 2.82 -18.04
N ALA A 136 20.21 4.15 -17.90
CA ALA A 136 19.03 5.01 -17.80
C ALA A 136 17.95 4.74 -18.87
N PRO A 137 18.26 4.52 -20.17
CA PRO A 137 17.23 4.21 -21.16
C PRO A 137 16.44 2.93 -20.85
N LEU A 138 17.11 1.89 -20.33
CA LEU A 138 16.45 0.64 -19.97
C LEU A 138 15.56 0.83 -18.76
N ARG A 139 16.08 1.41 -17.70
CA ARG A 139 15.35 1.61 -16.45
C ARG A 139 14.14 2.53 -16.62
N ILE A 140 14.30 3.64 -17.35
CA ILE A 140 13.19 4.57 -17.67
C ILE A 140 12.15 3.87 -18.56
N GLY A 141 12.59 3.11 -19.57
CA GLY A 141 11.68 2.36 -20.44
C GLY A 141 10.85 1.33 -19.67
N VAL A 142 11.46 0.59 -18.73
CA VAL A 142 10.74 -0.34 -17.84
C VAL A 142 9.82 0.41 -16.90
N GLY A 143 10.27 1.52 -16.30
CA GLY A 143 9.42 2.36 -15.43
C GLY A 143 8.17 2.86 -16.15
N ILE A 144 8.29 3.40 -17.35
CA ILE A 144 7.15 3.81 -18.18
C ILE A 144 6.24 2.59 -18.48
N THR A 145 6.84 1.44 -18.79
CA THR A 145 6.07 0.21 -19.03
C THR A 145 5.24 -0.19 -17.80
N PHE A 146 5.75 -0.03 -16.58
CA PHE A 146 5.03 -0.29 -15.35
C PHE A 146 3.83 0.64 -15.18
N LEU A 147 3.99 1.94 -15.46
CA LEU A 147 2.89 2.91 -15.40
C LEU A 147 1.79 2.55 -16.42
N VAL A 148 2.17 2.19 -17.64
CA VAL A 148 1.23 1.75 -18.69
C VAL A 148 0.56 0.42 -18.33
N ALA A 149 1.33 -0.53 -17.77
CA ALA A 149 0.81 -1.82 -17.33
C ALA A 149 -0.24 -1.67 -16.22
N TYR A 150 -0.10 -0.68 -15.32
CA TYR A 150 -1.12 -0.39 -14.32
C TYR A 150 -2.43 0.09 -14.95
N VAL A 151 -2.38 0.95 -15.98
CA VAL A 151 -3.58 1.38 -16.73
C VAL A 151 -4.25 0.17 -17.41
N ALA A 152 -3.46 -0.73 -17.99
CA ALA A 152 -3.98 -1.97 -18.56
C ALA A 152 -4.62 -2.87 -17.50
N TYR A 153 -3.97 -3.05 -16.34
CA TYR A 153 -4.51 -3.81 -15.21
C TYR A 153 -5.86 -3.27 -14.74
N ILE A 154 -5.97 -1.94 -14.55
CA ILE A 154 -7.25 -1.28 -14.22
C ILE A 154 -8.31 -1.61 -15.27
N SER A 155 -7.97 -1.46 -16.56
CA SER A 155 -8.91 -1.73 -17.67
C SER A 155 -9.40 -3.18 -17.67
N LEU A 156 -8.53 -4.14 -17.35
CA LEU A 156 -8.88 -5.56 -17.22
C LEU A 156 -9.78 -5.81 -16.01
N THR A 157 -9.49 -5.16 -14.89
CA THR A 157 -10.28 -5.30 -13.65
C THR A 157 -11.70 -4.77 -13.84
N LEU A 158 -11.87 -3.63 -14.51
CA LEU A 158 -13.18 -3.05 -14.81
C LEU A 158 -14.00 -3.91 -15.77
N LYS A 159 -13.35 -4.52 -16.78
CA LYS A 159 -14.02 -5.41 -17.74
C LYS A 159 -14.43 -6.76 -17.13
N GLY A 160 -13.71 -7.23 -16.13
CA GLY A 160 -13.96 -8.50 -15.45
C GLY A 160 -15.22 -8.51 -14.60
N GLY A 161 -16.01 -7.42 -14.56
CA GLY A 161 -17.28 -7.33 -13.85
C GLY A 161 -17.14 -7.58 -12.35
N GLY A 162 -15.99 -7.26 -11.77
CA GLY A 162 -15.82 -7.28 -10.33
C GLY A 162 -16.85 -6.33 -9.72
N GLU A 163 -18.04 -6.85 -9.44
CA GLU A 163 -18.94 -6.24 -8.49
C GLU A 163 -18.21 -6.17 -7.16
N VAL A 164 -17.44 -5.10 -6.98
CA VAL A 164 -17.22 -4.62 -5.63
C VAL A 164 -18.61 -4.21 -5.19
N GLN A 165 -19.29 -5.08 -4.46
CA GLN A 165 -20.52 -4.77 -3.75
C GLN A 165 -20.20 -3.67 -2.74
N SER A 166 -20.16 -2.46 -3.20
CA SER A 166 -20.28 -1.29 -2.35
C SER A 166 -21.67 -0.68 -2.57
N GLU A 167 -22.70 -1.39 -2.15
CA GLU A 167 -23.90 -0.76 -1.61
C GLU A 167 -23.66 -0.17 -0.22
N GLU A 168 -22.39 0.08 0.15
CA GLU A 168 -22.11 0.86 1.33
C GLU A 168 -22.47 2.30 1.02
N SER A 169 -23.49 2.82 1.70
CA SER A 169 -23.83 4.25 1.70
C SER A 169 -22.56 5.05 1.96
N LEU A 170 -22.23 5.99 1.07
CA LEU A 170 -21.06 6.86 1.22
C LEU A 170 -21.08 7.51 2.61
N ASN A 171 -19.92 7.48 3.27
CA ASN A 171 -19.76 8.22 4.52
C ASN A 171 -20.00 9.72 4.25
N PRO A 172 -20.72 10.44 5.12
CA PRO A 172 -20.92 11.87 4.94
C PRO A 172 -19.60 12.60 4.70
N LEU A 173 -19.61 13.58 3.79
CA LEU A 173 -18.43 14.42 3.54
C LEU A 173 -17.99 15.07 4.85
N ILE A 174 -16.70 14.95 5.20
CA ILE A 174 -16.21 15.35 6.52
C ILE A 174 -16.45 16.84 6.75
N PHE A 175 -16.26 17.68 5.73
CA PHE A 175 -16.46 19.13 5.84
C PHE A 175 -17.94 19.56 5.90
N GLU A 176 -18.87 18.73 5.41
CA GLU A 176 -20.31 18.98 5.50
C GLU A 176 -21.05 18.01 6.45
N ARG A 177 -20.33 17.23 7.28
CA ARG A 177 -20.91 16.18 8.13
C ARG A 177 -22.03 16.66 9.06
N ARG A 178 -22.02 17.93 9.44
CA ARG A 178 -23.00 18.57 10.32
C ARG A 178 -24.03 19.41 9.56
N SER A 179 -23.95 19.47 8.24
CA SER A 179 -24.84 20.21 7.38
C SER A 179 -26.13 19.42 7.11
N GLU A 180 -27.20 20.10 6.75
CA GLU A 180 -28.42 19.51 6.19
C GLU A 180 -28.14 18.78 4.86
N ARG A 181 -27.06 19.14 4.17
CA ARG A 181 -26.60 18.53 2.90
C ARG A 181 -25.68 17.32 3.07
N ARG A 182 -25.64 16.70 4.23
CA ARG A 182 -24.74 15.54 4.49
C ARG A 182 -24.94 14.36 3.52
N GLU A 183 -26.15 14.24 2.91
CA GLU A 183 -26.50 13.18 1.97
C GLU A 183 -26.24 13.57 0.50
N ASP A 184 -26.07 14.86 0.22
CA ASP A 184 -25.66 15.38 -1.10
C ASP A 184 -24.81 16.65 -0.93
N PRO A 185 -23.52 16.50 -0.57
CA PRO A 185 -22.63 17.63 -0.34
C PRO A 185 -22.39 18.43 -1.61
N ALA A 186 -22.18 19.74 -1.49
CA ALA A 186 -21.90 20.58 -2.65
C ALA A 186 -20.50 20.24 -3.23
N MET A 187 -20.39 20.17 -4.57
CA MET A 187 -19.13 19.83 -5.27
C MET A 187 -17.95 20.71 -4.80
N VAL A 188 -18.20 21.99 -4.50
CA VAL A 188 -17.16 22.90 -4.03
C VAL A 188 -16.52 22.41 -2.71
N PHE A 189 -17.32 21.87 -1.78
CA PHE A 189 -16.78 21.33 -0.52
C PHE A 189 -16.02 20.02 -0.75
N CYS A 190 -16.44 19.18 -1.69
CA CYS A 190 -15.69 18.00 -2.10
C CYS A 190 -14.31 18.38 -2.64
N VAL A 191 -14.24 19.39 -3.53
CA VAL A 191 -12.97 19.87 -4.10
C VAL A 191 -12.10 20.54 -3.06
N VAL A 192 -12.66 21.37 -2.18
CA VAL A 192 -11.91 22.02 -1.09
C VAL A 192 -11.36 20.97 -0.13
N GLN A 193 -12.16 19.98 0.26
CA GLN A 193 -11.70 18.90 1.13
C GLN A 193 -10.59 18.07 0.46
N LEU A 194 -10.71 17.78 -0.86
CA LEU A 194 -9.67 17.10 -1.62
C LEU A 194 -8.35 17.87 -1.57
N LEU A 195 -8.39 19.18 -1.85
CA LEU A 195 -7.19 20.01 -1.87
C LEU A 195 -6.55 20.16 -0.47
N VAL A 196 -7.37 20.29 0.57
CA VAL A 196 -6.89 20.31 1.96
C VAL A 196 -6.27 18.97 2.34
N GLY A 197 -6.91 17.86 1.99
CA GLY A 197 -6.38 16.50 2.21
C GLY A 197 -5.04 16.29 1.50
N LEU A 198 -4.95 16.67 0.22
CA LEU A 198 -3.70 16.60 -0.55
C LEU A 198 -2.62 17.49 0.06
N GLY A 199 -2.94 18.73 0.42
CA GLY A 199 -2.00 19.66 1.07
C GLY A 199 -1.49 19.12 2.41
N ALA A 200 -2.36 18.52 3.22
CA ALA A 200 -1.98 17.88 4.48
C ALA A 200 -1.05 16.68 4.26
N MET A 201 -1.36 15.81 3.27
CA MET A 201 -0.48 14.69 2.94
C MET A 201 0.89 15.16 2.47
N VAL A 202 0.96 16.13 1.57
CA VAL A 202 2.24 16.66 1.07
C VAL A 202 3.04 17.32 2.20
N GLY A 203 2.41 18.17 3.01
CA GLY A 203 3.06 18.79 4.16
C GLY A 203 3.52 17.80 5.22
N GLY A 204 2.69 16.80 5.52
CA GLY A 204 3.02 15.70 6.42
C GLY A 204 4.14 14.82 5.87
N ALA A 205 4.18 14.55 4.57
CA ALA A 205 5.26 13.80 3.92
C ALA A 205 6.60 14.55 4.00
N HIS A 206 6.63 15.87 3.80
CA HIS A 206 7.85 16.66 3.99
C HIS A 206 8.34 16.57 5.42
N LEU A 207 7.45 16.78 6.42
CA LEU A 207 7.82 16.65 7.83
C LEU A 207 8.31 15.23 8.15
N PHE A 208 7.67 14.19 7.58
CA PHE A 208 8.06 12.80 7.79
C PHE A 208 9.47 12.53 7.26
N VAL A 209 9.78 12.95 6.03
CA VAL A 209 11.10 12.74 5.41
C VAL A 209 12.17 13.45 6.21
N ASP A 210 11.92 14.71 6.61
CA ASP A 210 12.86 15.50 7.41
C ASP A 210 13.14 14.85 8.77
N GLU A 211 12.11 14.45 9.49
CA GLU A 211 12.26 13.86 10.82
C GLU A 211 12.81 12.43 10.78
N LEU A 212 12.56 11.69 9.70
CA LEU A 212 13.16 10.39 9.51
C LEU A 212 14.67 10.50 9.26
N LEU A 213 15.12 11.48 8.46
CA LEU A 213 16.54 11.74 8.25
C LEU A 213 17.22 12.18 9.55
N ASN A 214 16.61 13.06 10.33
CA ASN A 214 17.12 13.49 11.64
C ASN A 214 17.22 12.31 12.61
N LEU A 215 16.21 11.41 12.62
CA LEU A 215 16.23 10.21 13.44
C LEU A 215 17.34 9.27 13.00
N ALA A 216 17.50 9.05 11.69
CA ALA A 216 18.55 8.20 11.12
C ALA A 216 19.93 8.68 11.57
N GLU A 217 20.19 9.98 11.44
CA GLU A 217 21.45 10.59 11.90
C GLU A 217 21.65 10.42 13.41
N SER A 218 20.62 10.65 14.21
CA SER A 218 20.69 10.63 15.68
C SER A 218 21.02 9.25 16.26
N ILE A 219 20.56 8.19 15.60
CA ILE A 219 20.80 6.79 16.05
C ILE A 219 21.87 6.05 15.22
N GLY A 220 22.43 6.71 14.21
CA GLY A 220 23.44 6.10 13.32
C GLY A 220 22.86 5.01 12.40
N ALA A 221 21.58 5.08 12.04
CA ALA A 221 20.93 4.09 11.18
C ALA A 221 20.89 4.56 9.72
N GLU A 222 20.82 3.60 8.79
CA GLU A 222 20.64 3.91 7.37
C GLU A 222 19.23 4.47 7.10
N PRO A 223 19.07 5.64 6.44
CA PRO A 223 17.78 6.23 6.13
C PRO A 223 16.86 5.28 5.34
N LEU A 224 17.40 4.52 4.40
CA LEU A 224 16.67 3.52 3.62
C LEU A 224 16.01 2.47 4.52
N VAL A 225 16.73 1.92 5.50
CA VAL A 225 16.23 0.86 6.39
C VAL A 225 15.11 1.39 7.27
N LEU A 226 15.26 2.60 7.82
CA LEU A 226 14.21 3.23 8.61
C LEU A 226 12.96 3.52 7.78
N ALA A 227 13.14 4.04 6.57
CA ALA A 227 12.02 4.31 5.67
C ALA A 227 11.31 3.03 5.25
N LEU A 228 12.05 1.95 4.94
CA LEU A 228 11.52 0.65 4.54
C LEU A 228 10.61 0.03 5.62
N ILE A 229 10.90 0.30 6.90
CA ILE A 229 10.11 -0.22 8.03
C ILE A 229 9.02 0.78 8.42
N LEU A 230 9.39 2.04 8.69
CA LEU A 230 8.52 3.01 9.35
C LEU A 230 7.46 3.59 8.40
N ALA A 231 7.82 3.89 7.14
CA ALA A 231 6.87 4.46 6.21
C ALA A 231 5.66 3.53 5.98
N PRO A 232 5.84 2.25 5.57
CA PRO A 232 4.71 1.35 5.37
C PRO A 232 3.97 0.97 6.66
N LEU A 233 4.66 0.86 7.80
CA LEU A 233 4.01 0.60 9.08
C LEU A 233 3.02 1.70 9.43
N ALA A 234 3.36 2.93 9.14
CA ALA A 234 2.52 4.06 9.48
C ALA A 234 1.38 4.29 8.48
N THR A 235 1.62 4.09 7.20
CA THR A 235 0.63 4.35 6.15
C THR A 235 -0.28 3.15 5.89
N GLU A 236 0.29 1.95 5.78
CA GLU A 236 -0.43 0.74 5.39
C GLU A 236 -1.17 0.06 6.56
N LEU A 237 -0.56 -0.04 7.75
CA LEU A 237 -1.20 -0.78 8.86
C LEU A 237 -2.53 -0.18 9.32
N PRO A 238 -2.69 1.15 9.50
CA PRO A 238 -3.97 1.73 9.88
C PRO A 238 -5.09 1.41 8.90
N GLU A 239 -4.78 1.43 7.61
CA GLU A 239 -5.75 1.12 6.56
C GLU A 239 -6.13 -0.36 6.54
N LYS A 240 -5.19 -1.26 6.87
CA LYS A 240 -5.44 -2.69 6.92
C LYS A 240 -6.23 -3.13 8.16
N VAL A 241 -6.42 -2.26 9.15
CA VAL A 241 -7.31 -2.54 10.30
C VAL A 241 -8.72 -2.91 9.83
N ASN A 242 -9.25 -2.25 8.80
CA ASN A 242 -10.54 -2.61 8.21
C ASN A 242 -10.54 -4.03 7.65
N SER A 243 -9.45 -4.46 7.00
CA SER A 243 -9.32 -5.82 6.48
C SER A 243 -9.41 -6.87 7.59
N PHE A 244 -8.92 -6.58 8.79
CA PHE A 244 -9.03 -7.47 9.94
C PHE A 244 -10.49 -7.62 10.39
N PHE A 245 -11.25 -6.53 10.45
CA PHE A 245 -12.68 -6.58 10.77
C PHE A 245 -13.46 -7.32 9.69
N TRP A 246 -13.20 -7.07 8.41
CA TRP A 246 -13.85 -7.77 7.30
C TRP A 246 -13.62 -9.28 7.35
N VAL A 247 -12.39 -9.72 7.65
CA VAL A 247 -12.11 -11.17 7.82
C VAL A 247 -12.89 -11.76 8.98
N ARG A 248 -13.01 -11.05 10.10
CA ARG A 248 -13.85 -11.47 11.25
C ARG A 248 -15.30 -11.65 10.84
N GLU A 249 -15.82 -10.80 9.96
CA GLU A 249 -17.20 -10.83 9.47
C GLU A 249 -17.40 -11.81 8.30
N GLY A 250 -16.34 -12.50 7.85
CA GLY A 250 -16.39 -13.42 6.71
C GLY A 250 -16.36 -12.74 5.34
N LYS A 251 -16.12 -11.42 5.29
CA LYS A 251 -15.99 -10.62 4.06
C LYS A 251 -14.55 -10.73 3.50
N ASP A 252 -14.10 -11.95 3.25
CA ASP A 252 -12.71 -12.24 2.88
C ASP A 252 -12.31 -11.64 1.53
N ALA A 253 -13.26 -11.56 0.59
CA ALA A 253 -13.02 -10.98 -0.73
C ALA A 253 -12.65 -9.50 -0.64
N LEU A 254 -13.29 -8.73 0.26
CA LEU A 254 -12.97 -7.33 0.51
C LEU A 254 -11.60 -7.20 1.18
N ALA A 255 -11.34 -8.01 2.21
CA ALA A 255 -10.10 -7.95 2.97
C ALA A 255 -8.87 -8.27 2.12
N LEU A 256 -8.93 -9.38 1.38
CA LEU A 256 -7.81 -9.83 0.54
C LEU A 256 -7.68 -8.98 -0.72
N GLY A 257 -8.80 -8.59 -1.34
CA GLY A 257 -8.79 -7.68 -2.49
C GLY A 257 -8.15 -6.32 -2.19
N ASN A 258 -8.40 -5.76 -0.98
CA ASN A 258 -7.74 -4.54 -0.53
C ASN A 258 -6.21 -4.70 -0.40
N ILE A 259 -5.74 -5.86 0.07
CA ILE A 259 -4.29 -6.11 0.20
C ILE A 259 -3.67 -6.41 -1.17
N THR A 260 -4.25 -7.33 -1.96
CA THR A 260 -3.68 -7.71 -3.25
C THR A 260 -3.73 -6.57 -4.26
N GLY A 261 -4.80 -5.78 -4.26
CA GLY A 261 -4.90 -4.56 -5.07
C GLY A 261 -3.84 -3.53 -4.72
N ALA A 262 -3.59 -3.31 -3.41
CA ALA A 262 -2.50 -2.45 -2.96
C ALA A 262 -1.12 -3.01 -3.36
N MET A 263 -0.89 -4.33 -3.26
CA MET A 263 0.35 -4.97 -3.72
C MET A 263 0.60 -4.74 -5.21
N VAL A 264 -0.44 -4.85 -6.05
CA VAL A 264 -0.34 -4.56 -7.48
C VAL A 264 0.02 -3.10 -7.72
N PHE A 265 -0.70 -2.16 -7.10
CA PHE A 265 -0.41 -0.74 -7.22
C PHE A 265 1.02 -0.41 -6.80
N GLN A 266 1.44 -0.88 -5.62
CA GLN A 266 2.75 -0.60 -5.04
C GLN A 266 3.90 -1.19 -5.87
N SER A 267 3.70 -2.35 -6.51
CA SER A 267 4.70 -2.95 -7.38
C SER A 267 4.81 -2.29 -8.76
N MET A 268 3.82 -1.49 -9.17
CA MET A 268 3.79 -0.82 -10.47
C MET A 268 4.08 0.68 -10.37
N ILE A 269 3.25 1.44 -9.66
CA ILE A 269 3.32 2.91 -9.68
C ILE A 269 4.53 3.42 -8.90
N PRO A 270 4.72 3.15 -7.61
CA PRO A 270 5.91 3.62 -6.89
C PRO A 270 7.20 3.04 -7.46
N VAL A 271 7.25 1.75 -7.78
CA VAL A 271 8.45 1.13 -8.40
C VAL A 271 8.73 1.74 -9.76
N GLY A 272 7.71 1.98 -10.59
CA GLY A 272 7.87 2.68 -11.88
C GLY A 272 8.43 4.09 -11.72
N ILE A 273 7.94 4.84 -10.74
CA ILE A 273 8.46 6.18 -10.38
C ILE A 273 9.92 6.07 -9.92
N GLY A 274 10.24 5.13 -9.04
CA GLY A 274 11.61 4.87 -8.59
C GLY A 274 12.55 4.57 -9.77
N LEU A 275 12.16 3.67 -10.67
CA LEU A 275 12.92 3.34 -11.88
C LEU A 275 13.15 4.56 -12.80
N ILE A 276 12.23 5.50 -12.87
CA ILE A 276 12.35 6.69 -13.70
C ILE A 276 13.26 7.73 -13.05
N PHE A 277 13.11 7.99 -11.76
CA PHE A 277 13.66 9.17 -11.10
C PHE A 277 14.87 8.90 -10.19
N THR A 278 15.24 7.63 -9.91
CA THR A 278 16.44 7.29 -9.13
C THR A 278 17.49 6.60 -10.00
N SER A 279 18.68 6.33 -9.46
CA SER A 279 19.66 5.44 -10.08
C SER A 279 19.21 3.97 -10.06
N TRP A 280 18.29 3.63 -9.15
CA TRP A 280 17.82 2.29 -8.84
C TRP A 280 18.96 1.32 -8.50
N GLU A 281 19.96 1.86 -7.81
CA GLU A 281 21.04 1.08 -7.20
C GLU A 281 20.61 0.70 -5.79
N LEU A 282 20.07 -0.50 -5.66
CA LEU A 282 19.50 -0.95 -4.41
C LEU A 282 20.57 -1.59 -3.54
N ASN A 283 20.66 -1.18 -2.28
CA ASN A 283 21.52 -1.86 -1.32
C ASN A 283 20.96 -3.25 -0.97
N TRP A 284 21.72 -4.03 -0.23
CA TRP A 284 21.36 -5.40 0.09
C TRP A 284 20.07 -5.50 0.95
N HIS A 285 19.75 -4.50 1.78
CA HIS A 285 18.52 -4.47 2.57
C HIS A 285 17.28 -4.33 1.68
N ALA A 286 17.34 -3.46 0.68
CA ALA A 286 16.27 -3.29 -0.30
C ALA A 286 16.10 -4.57 -1.14
N VAL A 287 17.18 -5.18 -1.60
CA VAL A 287 17.12 -6.44 -2.36
C VAL A 287 16.56 -7.57 -1.51
N LEU A 288 16.98 -7.68 -0.23
CA LEU A 288 16.44 -8.66 0.71
C LEU A 288 14.95 -8.46 0.93
N SER A 289 14.48 -7.23 1.13
CA SER A 289 13.04 -6.93 1.32
C SER A 289 12.21 -7.32 0.10
N ILE A 290 12.71 -7.06 -1.12
CA ILE A 290 12.07 -7.52 -2.35
C ILE A 290 11.99 -9.05 -2.40
N GLY A 291 13.10 -9.75 -2.11
CA GLY A 291 13.12 -11.22 -2.09
C GLY A 291 12.16 -11.82 -1.08
N LEU A 292 12.10 -11.28 0.14
CA LEU A 292 11.16 -11.72 1.18
C LEU A 292 9.71 -11.36 0.83
N GLY A 293 9.47 -10.21 0.21
CA GLY A 293 8.17 -9.81 -0.30
C GLY A 293 7.66 -10.77 -1.39
N LEU A 294 8.52 -11.13 -2.33
CA LEU A 294 8.22 -12.14 -3.37
C LEU A 294 7.92 -13.51 -2.74
N ALA A 295 8.71 -13.94 -1.74
CA ALA A 295 8.44 -15.19 -1.03
C ALA A 295 7.09 -15.16 -0.30
N GLY A 296 6.73 -14.04 0.34
CA GLY A 296 5.43 -13.82 0.98
C GLY A 296 4.27 -13.84 -0.01
N GLY A 297 4.44 -13.18 -1.15
CA GLY A 297 3.45 -13.19 -2.24
C GLY A 297 3.26 -14.57 -2.87
N LEU A 298 4.34 -15.32 -3.06
CA LEU A 298 4.30 -16.71 -3.53
C LEU A 298 3.56 -17.60 -2.53
N LEU A 299 3.85 -17.47 -1.23
CA LEU A 299 3.15 -18.19 -0.17
C LEU A 299 1.65 -17.89 -0.17
N ALA A 300 1.25 -16.63 -0.45
CA ALA A 300 -0.15 -16.24 -0.59
C ALA A 300 -0.78 -16.90 -1.83
N TYR A 301 -0.10 -16.85 -2.96
CA TYR A 301 -0.54 -17.47 -4.20
C TYR A 301 -0.77 -18.98 -4.01
N GLU A 302 0.19 -19.70 -3.46
CA GLU A 302 0.08 -21.15 -3.22
C GLU A 302 -1.04 -21.48 -2.22
N SER A 303 -1.21 -20.69 -1.15
CA SER A 303 -2.25 -20.88 -0.16
C SER A 303 -3.66 -20.75 -0.76
N LEU A 304 -3.85 -19.82 -1.70
CA LEU A 304 -5.10 -19.64 -2.43
C LEU A 304 -5.29 -20.71 -3.50
N HIS A 305 -4.23 -21.04 -4.24
CA HIS A 305 -4.26 -22.04 -5.32
C HIS A 305 -4.56 -23.43 -4.79
N LEU A 306 -3.92 -23.86 -3.70
CA LEU A 306 -4.00 -25.21 -3.17
C LEU A 306 -5.20 -25.48 -2.27
N GLY A 307 -5.96 -24.49 -1.82
CA GLY A 307 -7.03 -24.82 -0.91
C GLY A 307 -7.92 -23.69 -0.39
N ARG A 308 -7.74 -22.48 -0.84
CA ARG A 308 -8.49 -21.29 -0.34
C ARG A 308 -8.53 -21.22 1.20
N ARG A 309 -7.40 -21.51 1.85
CA ARG A 309 -7.28 -21.52 3.32
C ARG A 309 -5.94 -20.97 3.72
N PHE A 310 -5.94 -20.07 4.68
CA PHE A 310 -4.70 -19.70 5.35
C PHE A 310 -4.43 -20.66 6.50
N LYS A 311 -3.65 -21.71 6.21
CA LYS A 311 -3.23 -22.68 7.23
C LYS A 311 -2.24 -22.03 8.19
N LEU A 312 -2.23 -22.49 9.45
CA LEU A 312 -1.31 -21.98 10.47
C LEU A 312 0.17 -21.95 10.04
N PRO A 313 0.72 -22.96 9.33
CA PRO A 313 2.10 -22.87 8.82
C PRO A 313 2.33 -21.70 7.87
N ALA A 314 1.37 -21.34 7.01
CA ALA A 314 1.48 -20.19 6.13
C ALA A 314 1.47 -18.88 6.94
N VAL A 315 0.60 -18.77 7.94
CA VAL A 315 0.56 -17.63 8.86
C VAL A 315 1.90 -17.43 9.58
N ILE A 316 2.46 -18.51 10.13
CA ILE A 316 3.79 -18.51 10.75
C ILE A 316 4.86 -18.12 9.72
N GLY A 317 4.76 -18.63 8.49
CA GLY A 317 5.68 -18.32 7.40
C GLY A 317 5.73 -16.81 7.09
N TRP A 318 4.59 -16.13 6.97
CA TRP A 318 4.56 -14.69 6.73
C TRP A 318 5.20 -13.87 7.86
N PHE A 319 4.88 -14.20 9.12
CA PHE A 319 5.53 -13.55 10.26
C PHE A 319 7.04 -13.85 10.33
N ALA A 320 7.44 -15.07 9.98
CA ALA A 320 8.86 -15.44 9.95
C ALA A 320 9.61 -14.67 8.85
N LEU A 321 9.01 -14.48 7.66
CA LEU A 321 9.60 -13.67 6.59
C LEU A 321 9.80 -12.20 7.04
N TYR A 322 8.79 -11.59 7.66
CA TYR A 322 8.93 -10.24 8.19
C TYR A 322 9.97 -10.15 9.32
N ALA A 323 9.90 -11.07 10.28
CA ALA A 323 10.84 -11.12 11.40
C ALA A 323 12.29 -11.38 10.93
N SER A 324 12.49 -12.21 9.91
CA SER A 324 13.83 -12.47 9.36
C SER A 324 14.47 -11.22 8.76
N PHE A 325 13.69 -10.34 8.14
CA PHE A 325 14.17 -9.04 7.69
C PHE A 325 14.63 -8.17 8.88
N ILE A 326 13.77 -8.06 9.90
CA ILE A 326 14.10 -7.27 11.09
C ILE A 326 15.39 -7.80 11.76
N VAL A 327 15.51 -9.13 11.91
CA VAL A 327 16.72 -9.75 12.46
C VAL A 327 17.95 -9.47 11.58
N ALA A 328 17.82 -9.57 10.26
CA ALA A 328 18.92 -9.29 9.34
C ALA A 328 19.42 -7.84 9.47
N VAL A 329 18.50 -6.87 9.59
CA VAL A 329 18.83 -5.46 9.83
C VAL A 329 19.60 -5.29 11.13
N PHE A 330 19.14 -5.89 12.25
CA PHE A 330 19.82 -5.78 13.54
C PHE A 330 21.18 -6.46 13.59
N LEU A 331 21.42 -7.49 12.78
CA LEU A 331 22.71 -8.17 12.71
C LEU A 331 23.72 -7.45 11.83
N SER A 332 23.28 -6.53 10.99
CA SER A 332 24.14 -5.75 10.08
C SER A 332 24.44 -4.34 10.57
N ALA A 333 23.71 -3.87 11.58
CA ALA A 333 23.96 -2.60 12.28
C ALA A 333 25.08 -2.76 13.32
#